data_3b0444ad68ab980f3116c0622e256ead
#
_entry.id   3b0444ad68ab980f3116c0622e256ead
#
_cell.length_a   1.000
_cell.length_b   1.000
_cell.length_c   1.000
_cell.angle_alpha   90.00
_cell.angle_beta   90.00
_cell.angle_gamma   90.00
#
_symmetry.space_group_name_H-M   'P 1'
#
loop_
_entity.id
_entity.type
_entity.pdbx_description
1 polymer ?
#
loop_
_entity_poly.entity_id
_entity_poly.type
_entity_poly.pdbx_seq_one_letter_code
_entity_poly.pdbx_strand_id
1 'polypeptide(L)'
;MTMILDGVTGVEHNIPVAPLYKDVIDTWKATDVRNTPTLVVNYGGLNAEYWWYSRMNIWENDRFLRFYPQGALDARAIRRDTAPEWDYYHFEVARQAKRLRDAGIRIQIGGHGQMQGLSPNWEIWSLVQGGFSPWQALRAATIDGADYLGYASEFGSIEAGKRADLVITAG
;
A
#
# COMPACT_ATOMS: atom_id res chain seq x y z
N MET A 1 16.30 6.52 9.78
CA MET A 1 16.14 7.58 10.80
C MET A 1 16.87 8.86 10.40
N THR A 2 18.16 8.83 9.99
CA THR A 2 18.92 10.03 9.59
C THR A 2 18.20 10.88 8.55
N MET A 3 17.71 10.26 7.46
CA MET A 3 16.97 10.98 6.42
C MET A 3 15.75 11.74 6.96
N ILE A 4 15.04 11.18 7.93
CA ILE A 4 13.89 11.83 8.57
C ILE A 4 14.33 13.09 9.32
N LEU A 5 15.45 12.99 10.03
CA LEU A 5 16.04 14.13 10.75
C LEU A 5 16.63 15.18 9.80
N ASP A 6 17.03 14.76 8.60
CA ASP A 6 17.54 15.66 7.56
C ASP A 6 16.42 16.37 6.78
N GLY A 7 15.15 16.10 7.11
CA GLY A 7 14.00 16.86 6.61
C GLY A 7 13.37 16.31 5.33
N VAL A 8 13.49 14.99 5.04
CA VAL A 8 12.67 14.39 3.96
C VAL A 8 11.19 14.47 4.30
N THR A 9 10.36 14.58 3.29
CA THR A 9 8.90 14.72 3.46
C THR A 9 8.16 13.37 3.44
N GLY A 10 8.82 12.31 3.00
CA GLY A 10 8.26 10.97 2.96
C GLY A 10 9.32 9.88 2.84
N VAL A 11 8.93 8.68 3.27
CA VAL A 11 9.74 7.48 3.16
C VAL A 11 8.94 6.47 2.34
N GLU A 12 9.51 6.09 1.20
CA GLU A 12 8.98 5.04 0.34
C GLU A 12 9.42 3.67 0.84
N HIS A 13 8.54 2.69 0.71
CA HIS A 13 8.66 1.36 1.27
C HIS A 13 8.62 1.30 2.80
N ASN A 14 8.48 0.09 3.30
CA ASN A 14 8.51 -0.15 4.73
C ASN A 14 9.93 -0.13 5.29
N ILE A 15 10.04 0.15 6.58
CA ILE A 15 11.25 -0.15 7.34
C ILE A 15 11.35 -1.68 7.48
N PRO A 16 12.47 -2.34 7.10
CA PRO A 16 12.59 -3.79 7.10
C PRO A 16 12.83 -4.38 8.51
N VAL A 17 12.27 -3.73 9.52
CA VAL A 17 12.38 -4.12 10.94
C VAL A 17 11.00 -4.04 11.59
N ALA A 18 10.60 -5.09 12.26
CA ALA A 18 9.40 -5.14 13.07
C ALA A 18 9.68 -5.89 14.39
N PRO A 19 9.06 -5.44 15.49
CA PRO A 19 8.18 -4.27 15.60
C PRO A 19 8.97 -2.96 15.54
N LEU A 20 8.33 -1.89 15.07
CA LEU A 20 8.88 -0.54 15.21
C LEU A 20 8.90 -0.15 16.69
N TYR A 21 10.04 0.27 17.19
CA TYR A 21 10.17 0.68 18.57
C TYR A 21 9.61 2.10 18.79
N LYS A 22 9.39 2.43 20.06
CA LYS A 22 8.76 3.69 20.44
C LYS A 22 9.54 4.92 19.96
N ASP A 23 10.86 4.89 20.05
CA ASP A 23 11.75 5.97 19.60
C ASP A 23 11.65 6.24 18.11
N VAL A 24 11.48 5.19 17.29
CA VAL A 24 11.23 5.30 15.86
C VAL A 24 9.90 6.02 15.60
N ILE A 25 8.84 5.58 16.27
CA ILE A 25 7.50 6.17 16.14
C ILE A 25 7.50 7.63 16.63
N ASP A 26 8.11 7.90 17.77
CA ASP A 26 8.19 9.25 18.33
C ASP A 26 8.98 10.21 17.45
N THR A 27 10.09 9.74 16.85
CA THR A 27 10.86 10.53 15.89
C THR A 27 10.02 10.87 14.66
N TRP A 28 9.32 9.89 14.14
CA TRP A 28 8.44 10.11 12.99
C TRP A 28 7.29 11.07 13.32
N LYS A 29 6.70 10.91 14.48
CA LYS A 29 5.63 11.79 14.97
C LYS A 29 6.08 13.23 15.19
N ALA A 30 7.35 13.44 15.56
CA ALA A 30 7.93 14.78 15.74
C ALA A 30 8.23 15.48 14.40
N THR A 31 8.15 14.78 13.30
CA THR A 31 8.34 15.29 11.94
C THR A 31 7.05 15.09 11.14
N ASP A 32 6.81 15.85 10.09
CA ASP A 32 5.65 15.63 9.21
C ASP A 32 5.96 14.61 8.09
N VAL A 33 6.85 13.66 8.36
CA VAL A 33 7.25 12.64 7.39
C VAL A 33 6.15 11.61 7.24
N ARG A 34 5.82 11.30 5.99
CA ARG A 34 4.79 10.34 5.59
C ARG A 34 5.41 9.02 5.19
N ASN A 35 4.63 7.94 5.10
CA ASN A 35 5.13 6.63 4.68
C ASN A 35 4.23 5.95 3.65
N THR A 36 4.87 5.43 2.60
CA THR A 36 4.28 4.54 1.60
C THR A 36 4.81 3.12 1.85
N PRO A 37 4.13 2.25 2.60
CA PRO A 37 4.69 0.95 3.02
C PRO A 37 4.96 0.00 1.85
N THR A 38 4.23 0.11 0.75
CA THR A 38 4.39 -0.70 -0.47
C THR A 38 4.39 -2.19 -0.19
N LEU A 39 3.28 -2.68 0.39
CA LEU A 39 3.12 -4.05 0.89
C LEU A 39 3.26 -5.11 -0.21
N VAL A 40 2.93 -4.75 -1.45
CA VAL A 40 3.06 -5.66 -2.60
C VAL A 40 4.49 -6.07 -2.92
N VAL A 41 5.47 -5.30 -2.43
CA VAL A 41 6.92 -5.58 -2.57
C VAL A 41 7.69 -5.24 -1.30
N ASN A 42 7.12 -5.46 -0.13
CA ASN A 42 7.73 -5.12 1.14
C ASN A 42 9.10 -5.78 1.35
N TYR A 43 9.95 -5.12 2.11
CA TYR A 43 11.21 -5.69 2.60
C TYR A 43 10.99 -6.53 3.86
N GLY A 44 11.90 -7.47 4.09
CA GLY A 44 11.97 -8.26 5.33
C GLY A 44 11.37 -9.66 5.25
N GLY A 45 10.71 -10.02 4.15
CA GLY A 45 10.11 -11.35 3.96
C GLY A 45 9.14 -11.38 2.78
N LEU A 46 8.36 -12.44 2.67
CA LEU A 46 7.40 -12.62 1.59
C LEU A 46 6.37 -11.48 1.58
N ASN A 47 6.08 -11.00 0.39
CA ASN A 47 5.28 -9.82 0.17
C ASN A 47 3.81 -10.14 -0.18
N ALA A 48 2.97 -9.10 -0.20
CA ALA A 48 1.55 -9.25 -0.48
C ALA A 48 1.27 -9.66 -1.93
N GLU A 49 2.11 -9.36 -2.91
CA GLU A 49 1.89 -9.81 -4.29
C GLU A 49 1.79 -11.33 -4.35
N TYR A 50 2.73 -12.07 -3.73
CA TYR A 50 2.70 -13.53 -3.70
C TYR A 50 1.53 -14.08 -2.88
N TRP A 51 1.16 -13.41 -1.78
CA TRP A 51 -0.06 -13.75 -1.04
C TRP A 51 -1.29 -13.72 -1.94
N TRP A 52 -1.50 -12.63 -2.67
CA TRP A 52 -2.66 -12.46 -3.52
C TRP A 52 -2.67 -13.44 -4.70
N TYR A 53 -1.52 -13.72 -5.31
CA TYR A 53 -1.42 -14.81 -6.31
C TYR A 53 -1.80 -16.17 -5.75
N SER A 54 -1.56 -16.45 -4.48
CA SER A 54 -1.92 -17.72 -3.86
C SER A 54 -3.41 -17.81 -3.50
N ARG A 55 -4.16 -16.71 -3.57
CA ARG A 55 -5.57 -16.61 -3.16
C ARG A 55 -6.52 -16.24 -4.29
N MET A 56 -6.01 -15.80 -5.43
CA MET A 56 -6.82 -15.30 -6.54
C MET A 56 -6.32 -15.91 -7.86
N ASN A 57 -7.22 -16.52 -8.61
CA ASN A 57 -6.95 -17.03 -9.95
C ASN A 57 -7.07 -15.90 -10.99
N ILE A 58 -6.19 -14.92 -10.93
CA ILE A 58 -6.26 -13.77 -11.83
C ILE A 58 -6.08 -14.13 -13.29
N TRP A 59 -5.43 -15.26 -13.59
CA TRP A 59 -5.27 -15.83 -14.93
C TRP A 59 -6.56 -16.43 -15.51
N GLU A 60 -7.62 -16.55 -14.71
CA GLU A 60 -8.96 -16.98 -15.13
C GLU A 60 -9.93 -15.80 -15.24
N ASN A 61 -9.46 -14.58 -15.01
CA ASN A 61 -10.30 -13.38 -15.03
C ASN A 61 -10.31 -12.77 -16.44
N ASP A 62 -11.32 -13.11 -17.25
CA ASP A 62 -11.48 -12.62 -18.61
C ASP A 62 -11.48 -11.09 -18.72
N ARG A 63 -12.05 -10.39 -17.73
CA ARG A 63 -12.06 -8.92 -17.73
C ARG A 63 -10.64 -8.37 -17.58
N PHE A 64 -9.85 -8.94 -16.68
CA PHE A 64 -8.46 -8.56 -16.48
C PHE A 64 -7.60 -8.86 -17.70
N LEU A 65 -7.76 -10.07 -18.29
CA LEU A 65 -7.00 -10.54 -19.44
C LEU A 65 -7.26 -9.73 -20.73
N ARG A 66 -8.37 -8.98 -20.80
CA ARG A 66 -8.61 -8.04 -21.92
C ARG A 66 -7.63 -6.87 -21.93
N PHE A 67 -7.08 -6.50 -20.78
CA PHE A 67 -6.22 -5.33 -20.63
C PHE A 67 -4.78 -5.68 -20.25
N TYR A 68 -4.55 -6.92 -19.81
CA TYR A 68 -3.24 -7.36 -19.35
C TYR A 68 -2.78 -8.58 -20.19
N PRO A 69 -1.65 -8.46 -20.92
CA PRO A 69 -1.18 -9.53 -21.80
C PRO A 69 -0.86 -10.81 -21.01
N GLN A 70 -1.36 -11.95 -21.50
CA GLN A 70 -1.15 -13.27 -20.87
C GLN A 70 0.33 -13.55 -20.58
N GLY A 71 1.21 -13.30 -21.54
CA GLY A 71 2.65 -13.55 -21.36
C GLY A 71 3.30 -12.73 -20.26
N ALA A 72 2.81 -11.51 -20.01
CA ALA A 72 3.29 -10.68 -18.88
C ALA A 72 2.77 -11.20 -17.54
N LEU A 73 1.54 -11.70 -17.53
CA LEU A 73 0.95 -12.35 -16.35
C LEU A 73 1.69 -13.64 -16.01
N ASP A 74 1.92 -14.51 -17.00
CA ASP A 74 2.60 -15.79 -16.83
C ASP A 74 4.02 -15.60 -16.28
N ALA A 75 4.76 -14.61 -16.80
CA ALA A 75 6.11 -14.32 -16.34
C ALA A 75 6.17 -13.94 -14.85
N ARG A 76 5.12 -13.34 -14.30
CA ARG A 76 5.02 -13.00 -12.87
C ARG A 76 4.45 -14.15 -12.04
N ALA A 77 3.35 -14.74 -12.50
CA ALA A 77 2.64 -15.79 -11.77
C ALA A 77 3.46 -17.09 -11.61
N ILE A 78 4.27 -17.47 -12.60
CA ILE A 78 5.12 -18.66 -12.53
C ILE A 78 6.22 -18.54 -11.49
N ARG A 79 6.71 -17.33 -11.24
CA ARG A 79 7.80 -17.06 -10.28
C ARG A 79 7.33 -16.76 -8.86
N ARG A 80 6.04 -16.92 -8.59
CA ARG A 80 5.51 -16.65 -7.27
C ARG A 80 6.03 -17.64 -6.23
N ASP A 81 6.38 -17.15 -5.07
CA ASP A 81 6.65 -17.97 -3.91
C ASP A 81 5.34 -18.29 -3.18
N THR A 82 5.22 -19.53 -2.72
CA THR A 82 4.10 -19.97 -1.90
C THR A 82 4.62 -20.49 -0.56
N ALA A 83 3.95 -20.10 0.51
CA ALA A 83 4.35 -20.45 1.86
C ALA A 83 3.12 -20.54 2.79
N PRO A 84 3.28 -21.08 4.00
CA PRO A 84 2.28 -20.91 5.04
C PRO A 84 1.99 -19.44 5.34
N GLU A 85 0.79 -19.13 5.79
CA GLU A 85 0.33 -17.76 6.00
C GLU A 85 1.25 -16.93 6.90
N TRP A 86 1.81 -17.54 7.93
CA TRP A 86 2.68 -16.87 8.89
C TRP A 86 4.05 -16.45 8.34
N ASP A 87 4.45 -16.94 7.16
CA ASP A 87 5.70 -16.56 6.50
C ASP A 87 5.55 -15.31 5.63
N TYR A 88 4.31 -14.87 5.38
CA TYR A 88 4.05 -13.65 4.62
C TYR A 88 4.23 -12.41 5.51
N TYR A 89 5.36 -11.76 5.35
CA TYR A 89 5.78 -10.66 6.21
C TYR A 89 4.97 -9.38 6.02
N HIS A 90 4.26 -9.23 4.89
CA HIS A 90 3.40 -8.07 4.63
C HIS A 90 2.34 -7.85 5.71
N PHE A 91 1.84 -8.90 6.36
CA PHE A 91 0.91 -8.75 7.48
C PHE A 91 1.53 -7.96 8.63
N GLU A 92 2.80 -8.27 8.96
CA GLU A 92 3.49 -7.54 10.01
C GLU A 92 3.80 -6.11 9.59
N VAL A 93 4.27 -5.91 8.37
CA VAL A 93 4.51 -4.57 7.80
C VAL A 93 3.24 -3.72 7.84
N ALA A 94 2.09 -4.30 7.44
CA ALA A 94 0.81 -3.61 7.50
C ALA A 94 0.39 -3.24 8.92
N ARG A 95 0.63 -4.12 9.91
CA ARG A 95 0.42 -3.81 11.34
C ARG A 95 1.30 -2.65 11.81
N GLN A 96 2.57 -2.60 11.37
CA GLN A 96 3.46 -1.50 11.71
C GLN A 96 3.02 -0.18 11.05
N ALA A 97 2.57 -0.22 9.79
CA ALA A 97 1.95 0.93 9.13
C ALA A 97 0.70 1.42 9.89
N LYS A 98 -0.11 0.50 10.41
CA LYS A 98 -1.26 0.85 11.27
C LYS A 98 -0.81 1.56 12.54
N ARG A 99 0.24 1.08 13.20
CA ARG A 99 0.79 1.74 14.41
C ARG A 99 1.28 3.16 14.12
N LEU A 100 1.96 3.36 12.98
CA LEU A 100 2.37 4.70 12.53
C LEU A 100 1.14 5.59 12.32
N ARG A 101 0.11 5.09 11.63
CA ARG A 101 -1.14 5.82 11.41
C ARG A 101 -1.83 6.21 12.74
N ASP A 102 -1.91 5.28 13.68
CA ASP A 102 -2.52 5.52 14.99
C ASP A 102 -1.73 6.55 15.82
N ALA A 103 -0.44 6.67 15.55
CA ALA A 103 0.41 7.71 16.13
C ALA A 103 0.25 9.08 15.42
N GLY A 104 -0.55 9.16 14.34
CA GLY A 104 -0.83 10.38 13.60
C GLY A 104 -0.01 10.56 12.31
N ILE A 105 0.86 9.60 11.97
CA ILE A 105 1.62 9.64 10.72
C ILE A 105 0.69 9.30 9.55
N ARG A 106 0.76 10.08 8.48
CA ARG A 106 -0.02 9.84 7.27
C ARG A 106 0.60 8.69 6.46
N ILE A 107 -0.28 7.75 6.06
CA ILE A 107 0.08 6.57 5.28
C ILE A 107 -0.65 6.64 3.96
N GLN A 108 0.07 6.45 2.86
CA GLN A 108 -0.46 6.32 1.52
C GLN A 108 -0.13 4.96 0.92
N ILE A 109 -0.83 4.57 -0.16
CA ILE A 109 -0.57 3.29 -0.84
C ILE A 109 0.58 3.40 -1.84
N GLY A 110 1.29 2.28 -2.08
CA GLY A 110 2.30 2.14 -3.12
C GLY A 110 2.09 0.88 -3.95
N GLY A 111 1.68 1.01 -5.22
CA GLY A 111 1.45 -0.14 -6.11
C GLY A 111 2.70 -0.66 -6.78
N HIS A 112 3.81 0.05 -6.75
CA HIS A 112 5.15 -0.27 -7.29
C HIS A 112 5.17 -0.72 -8.77
N GLY A 113 4.09 -0.51 -9.52
CA GLY A 113 3.98 -0.97 -10.91
C GLY A 113 3.95 -2.49 -11.08
N GLN A 114 3.70 -3.25 -10.01
CA GLN A 114 3.69 -4.70 -10.04
C GLN A 114 2.62 -5.23 -10.98
N MET A 115 1.42 -5.46 -10.56
CA MET A 115 0.32 -5.89 -11.41
C MET A 115 -0.59 -4.69 -11.67
N GLN A 116 -0.40 -4.01 -12.80
CA GLN A 116 -1.17 -2.82 -13.15
C GLN A 116 -2.68 -3.10 -13.10
N GLY A 117 -3.43 -2.20 -12.46
CA GLY A 117 -4.86 -2.35 -12.21
C GLY A 117 -5.21 -3.20 -10.98
N LEU A 118 -4.39 -4.14 -10.56
CA LEU A 118 -4.63 -4.96 -9.37
C LEU A 118 -3.80 -4.53 -8.16
N SER A 119 -2.53 -4.21 -8.33
CA SER A 119 -1.65 -3.92 -7.20
C SER A 119 -2.12 -2.77 -6.32
N PRO A 120 -2.73 -1.68 -6.79
CA PRO A 120 -3.32 -0.68 -5.91
C PRO A 120 -4.46 -1.22 -5.04
N ASN A 121 -5.29 -2.12 -5.60
CA ASN A 121 -6.34 -2.78 -4.84
C ASN A 121 -5.77 -3.74 -3.80
N TRP A 122 -4.77 -4.54 -4.17
CA TRP A 122 -4.08 -5.42 -3.24
C TRP A 122 -3.42 -4.65 -2.10
N GLU A 123 -2.87 -3.48 -2.38
CA GLU A 123 -2.31 -2.60 -1.35
C GLU A 123 -3.39 -2.14 -0.35
N ILE A 124 -4.54 -1.67 -0.86
CA ILE A 124 -5.70 -1.28 -0.03
C ILE A 124 -6.14 -2.46 0.87
N TRP A 125 -6.32 -3.64 0.29
CA TRP A 125 -6.76 -4.82 1.05
C TRP A 125 -5.71 -5.30 2.05
N SER A 126 -4.43 -5.21 1.70
CA SER A 126 -3.33 -5.57 2.61
C SER A 126 -3.22 -4.61 3.78
N LEU A 127 -3.52 -3.33 3.60
CA LEU A 127 -3.65 -2.39 4.72
C LEU A 127 -4.79 -2.82 5.66
N VAL A 128 -5.94 -3.24 5.11
CA VAL A 128 -7.05 -3.76 5.94
C VAL A 128 -6.64 -5.01 6.70
N GLN A 129 -5.88 -5.92 6.08
CA GLN A 129 -5.31 -7.09 6.77
C GLN A 129 -4.40 -6.69 7.95
N GLY A 130 -3.75 -5.53 7.88
CA GLY A 130 -2.94 -4.96 8.95
C GLY A 130 -3.73 -4.23 10.05
N GLY A 131 -5.07 -4.18 9.94
CA GLY A 131 -5.96 -3.55 10.92
C GLY A 131 -6.42 -2.13 10.59
N PHE A 132 -6.14 -1.62 9.40
CA PHE A 132 -6.81 -0.41 8.93
C PHE A 132 -8.31 -0.67 8.78
N SER A 133 -9.16 0.30 9.15
CA SER A 133 -10.55 0.23 8.70
C SER A 133 -10.61 0.40 7.17
N PRO A 134 -11.65 -0.15 6.49
CA PRO A 134 -11.82 0.07 5.05
C PRO A 134 -11.77 1.56 4.66
N TRP A 135 -12.35 2.41 5.48
CA TRP A 135 -12.31 3.87 5.29
C TRP A 135 -10.88 4.43 5.37
N GLN A 136 -10.08 3.97 6.34
CA GLN A 136 -8.68 4.40 6.47
C GLN A 136 -7.84 3.96 5.26
N ALA A 137 -8.06 2.73 4.77
CA ALA A 137 -7.36 2.21 3.60
C ALA A 137 -7.75 2.96 2.31
N LEU A 138 -9.04 3.30 2.14
CA LEU A 138 -9.51 4.13 1.03
C LEU A 138 -8.93 5.55 1.09
N ARG A 139 -8.84 6.16 2.27
CA ARG A 139 -8.18 7.46 2.42
C ARG A 139 -6.72 7.41 2.01
N ALA A 140 -5.99 6.36 2.41
CA ALA A 140 -4.59 6.16 2.01
C ALA A 140 -4.43 6.09 0.48
N ALA A 141 -5.43 5.54 -0.21
CA ALA A 141 -5.46 5.41 -1.66
C ALA A 141 -5.98 6.67 -2.40
N THR A 142 -6.47 7.66 -1.68
CA THR A 142 -7.12 8.84 -2.26
C THR A 142 -6.55 10.13 -1.69
N ILE A 143 -7.24 10.75 -0.74
CA ILE A 143 -6.87 12.08 -0.24
C ILE A 143 -5.52 12.12 0.48
N ASP A 144 -5.15 11.07 1.23
CA ASP A 144 -3.87 11.04 1.93
C ASP A 144 -2.70 10.94 0.93
N GLY A 145 -2.88 10.20 -0.19
CA GLY A 145 -1.94 10.16 -1.31
C GLY A 145 -1.88 11.48 -2.09
N ALA A 146 -3.04 12.08 -2.38
CA ALA A 146 -3.11 13.38 -3.05
C ALA A 146 -2.41 14.48 -2.23
N ASP A 147 -2.61 14.47 -0.90
CA ASP A 147 -1.96 15.40 -0.01
C ASP A 147 -0.42 15.20 0.04
N TYR A 148 0.04 13.95 0.01
CA TYR A 148 1.47 13.64 -0.07
C TYR A 148 2.12 14.21 -1.33
N LEU A 149 1.41 14.14 -2.45
CA LEU A 149 1.87 14.65 -3.74
C LEU A 149 1.65 16.17 -3.93
N GLY A 150 1.02 16.85 -2.96
CA GLY A 150 0.73 18.28 -3.03
C GLY A 150 -0.52 18.65 -3.80
N TYR A 151 -1.37 17.70 -4.14
CA TYR A 151 -2.57 17.90 -4.98
C TYR A 151 -3.90 17.80 -4.21
N ALA A 152 -3.89 17.80 -2.89
CA ALA A 152 -5.10 17.65 -2.09
C ALA A 152 -6.18 18.72 -2.35
N SER A 153 -5.80 19.90 -2.84
CA SER A 153 -6.73 20.93 -3.26
C SER A 153 -7.42 20.65 -4.60
N GLU A 154 -6.82 19.78 -5.43
CA GLU A 154 -7.31 19.52 -6.78
C GLU A 154 -8.10 18.21 -6.90
N PHE A 155 -7.70 17.15 -6.19
CA PHE A 155 -8.33 15.83 -6.24
C PHE A 155 -8.10 15.02 -4.94
N GLY A 156 -8.62 13.79 -4.91
CA GLY A 156 -8.46 12.84 -3.80
C GLY A 156 -9.64 12.81 -2.83
N SER A 157 -10.59 13.74 -2.94
CA SER A 157 -11.84 13.74 -2.18
C SER A 157 -13.01 14.26 -3.03
N ILE A 158 -14.23 13.88 -2.65
CA ILE A 158 -15.45 14.32 -3.32
C ILE A 158 -15.88 15.64 -2.67
N GLU A 159 -15.45 16.74 -3.27
CA GLU A 159 -15.72 18.09 -2.82
C GLU A 159 -16.00 19.02 -4.01
N ALA A 160 -16.87 20.01 -3.82
CA ALA A 160 -17.17 20.99 -4.86
C ALA A 160 -15.89 21.76 -5.25
N GLY A 161 -15.66 21.87 -6.55
CA GLY A 161 -14.49 22.56 -7.10
C GLY A 161 -13.28 21.67 -7.37
N LYS A 162 -13.26 20.44 -6.89
CA LYS A 162 -12.22 19.46 -7.23
C LYS A 162 -12.51 18.71 -8.53
N ARG A 163 -11.47 18.14 -9.11
CA ARG A 163 -11.61 17.30 -10.31
C ARG A 163 -12.42 16.05 -9.98
N ALA A 164 -13.31 15.68 -10.88
CA ALA A 164 -14.18 14.52 -10.74
C ALA A 164 -13.52 13.24 -11.27
N ASP A 165 -12.34 12.90 -10.76
CA ASP A 165 -11.68 11.61 -11.04
C ASP A 165 -12.33 10.56 -10.12
N LEU A 166 -13.40 9.93 -10.60
CA LEU A 166 -14.27 9.06 -9.80
C LEU A 166 -14.24 7.62 -10.28
N VAL A 167 -14.26 6.67 -9.33
CA VAL A 167 -14.51 5.26 -9.59
C VAL A 167 -15.85 4.90 -9.00
N ILE A 168 -16.75 4.37 -9.83
CA ILE A 168 -18.07 3.90 -9.42
C ILE A 168 -18.06 2.37 -9.48
N THR A 169 -18.33 1.71 -8.36
CA THR A 169 -18.42 0.26 -8.27
C THR A 169 -19.86 -0.15 -7.99
N ALA A 170 -20.30 -1.26 -8.61
CA ALA A 170 -21.48 -1.97 -8.17
C ALA A 170 -21.08 -2.69 -6.86
N GLY A 171 -21.78 -2.38 -5.77
CA GLY A 171 -21.45 -2.81 -4.40
C GLY A 171 -21.35 -4.31 -4.19
#